data_49982bc5648679f7da683c363320e473
#
_entry.id   49982bc5648679f7da683c363320e473
#
_cell.length_a   1.000
_cell.length_b   1.000
_cell.length_c   1.000
_cell.angle_alpha   90.00
_cell.angle_beta   90.00
_cell.angle_gamma   90.00
#
_symmetry.space_group_name_H-M   'P 1'
#
loop_
_entity.id
_entity.type
_entity.pdbx_description
1 polymer ?
#
loop_
_entity_poly.entity_id
_entity_poly.type
_entity_poly.pdbx_seq_one_letter_code
_entity_poly.pdbx_strand_id
1 'polypeptide(L)'
;MTRAVSAEQVTQRLADLPADIPALELLVLFGAAAKGRAGTGSDVDLAVRCEGAADVDALYLAIAPRLATDRLDLVDLRRAGPLLAFEVARTGKLLFERRPGDFREFQSLASRRYCDTETLRRSQR
;
A
#
# COMPACT_ATOMS: atom_id res chain seq x y z
N MET A 1 -5.04 19.82 -16.23
CA MET A 1 -5.64 19.80 -14.90
C MET A 1 -5.57 18.38 -14.34
N THR A 2 -4.86 18.20 -13.23
CA THR A 2 -4.70 16.89 -12.62
C THR A 2 -5.95 16.58 -11.81
N ARG A 3 -6.70 15.57 -12.23
CA ARG A 3 -7.87 15.13 -11.46
C ARG A 3 -7.41 14.16 -10.39
N ALA A 4 -8.03 14.23 -9.21
CA ALA A 4 -7.84 13.24 -8.18
C ALA A 4 -8.28 11.87 -8.72
N VAL A 5 -7.51 10.83 -8.40
CA VAL A 5 -7.81 9.47 -8.83
C VAL A 5 -8.60 8.80 -7.70
N SER A 6 -9.81 8.32 -8.01
CA SER A 6 -10.64 7.63 -7.03
C SER A 6 -10.12 6.21 -6.77
N ALA A 7 -10.55 5.63 -5.64
CA ALA A 7 -10.18 4.25 -5.32
C ALA A 7 -10.62 3.28 -6.40
N GLU A 8 -11.80 3.49 -7.00
CA GLU A 8 -12.30 2.64 -8.07
C GLU A 8 -11.41 2.74 -9.32
N GLN A 9 -11.00 3.96 -9.67
CA GLN A 9 -10.11 4.17 -10.82
C GLN A 9 -8.75 3.53 -10.60
N VAL A 10 -8.20 3.63 -9.39
CA VAL A 10 -6.93 2.97 -9.05
C VAL A 10 -7.08 1.46 -9.22
N THR A 11 -8.15 0.89 -8.68
CA THR A 11 -8.41 -0.54 -8.78
C THR A 11 -8.48 -1.00 -10.23
N GLN A 12 -9.23 -0.27 -11.06
CA GLN A 12 -9.40 -0.61 -12.48
C GLN A 12 -8.10 -0.48 -13.27
N ARG A 13 -7.38 0.61 -13.04
CA ARG A 13 -6.16 0.90 -13.81
C ARG A 13 -5.00 0.00 -13.44
N LEU A 14 -4.99 -0.58 -12.25
CA LEU A 14 -3.95 -1.48 -11.79
C LEU A 14 -4.35 -2.96 -11.88
N ALA A 15 -5.50 -3.27 -12.46
CA ALA A 15 -5.99 -4.64 -12.51
C ALA A 15 -5.05 -5.61 -13.25
N ASP A 16 -4.31 -5.11 -14.25
CA ASP A 16 -3.37 -5.93 -15.03
C ASP A 16 -1.93 -5.90 -14.50
N LEU A 17 -1.67 -5.10 -13.47
CA LEU A 17 -0.31 -4.96 -12.92
C LEU A 17 0.29 -6.29 -12.44
N PRO A 18 -0.45 -7.18 -11.77
CA PRO A 18 0.13 -8.43 -11.30
C PRO A 18 0.68 -9.32 -12.41
N ALA A 19 0.11 -9.23 -13.61
CA ALA A 19 0.62 -9.98 -14.76
C ALA A 19 1.99 -9.47 -15.22
N ASP A 20 2.25 -8.17 -15.06
CA ASP A 20 3.50 -7.55 -15.46
C ASP A 20 4.58 -7.63 -14.35
N ILE A 21 4.17 -7.84 -13.12
CA ILE A 21 5.08 -7.90 -11.96
C ILE A 21 4.87 -9.24 -11.26
N PRO A 22 5.51 -10.32 -11.74
CA PRO A 22 5.29 -11.66 -11.16
C PRO A 22 5.69 -11.79 -9.70
N ALA A 23 6.61 -10.97 -9.22
CA ALA A 23 7.06 -11.00 -7.83
C ALA A 23 6.07 -10.31 -6.86
N LEU A 24 5.05 -9.63 -7.39
CA LEU A 24 4.11 -8.89 -6.54
C LEU A 24 3.26 -9.85 -5.72
N GLU A 25 3.27 -9.67 -4.40
CA GLU A 25 2.47 -10.46 -3.46
C GLU A 25 1.27 -9.70 -2.93
N LEU A 26 1.45 -8.42 -2.58
CA LEU A 26 0.37 -7.57 -2.06
C LEU A 26 0.44 -6.20 -2.72
N LEU A 27 -0.73 -5.66 -3.00
CA LEU A 27 -0.90 -4.28 -3.46
C LEU A 27 -2.07 -3.69 -2.70
N VAL A 28 -1.82 -2.63 -1.93
CA VAL A 28 -2.81 -2.04 -1.02
C VAL A 28 -2.84 -0.54 -1.23
N LEU A 29 -4.03 0.00 -1.44
CA LEU A 29 -4.25 1.44 -1.48
C LEU A 29 -4.51 1.94 -0.06
N PHE A 30 -3.79 2.97 0.36
CA PHE A 30 -4.02 3.54 1.69
C PHE A 30 -4.00 5.07 1.61
N GLY A 31 -4.07 5.72 2.76
CA GLY A 31 -4.11 7.18 2.81
C GLY A 31 -5.45 7.77 2.37
N ALA A 32 -5.42 8.99 1.86
CA ALA A 32 -6.64 9.77 1.55
C ALA A 32 -7.52 9.09 0.50
N ALA A 33 -6.92 8.53 -0.55
CA ALA A 33 -7.68 7.88 -1.63
C ALA A 33 -8.45 6.65 -1.14
N ALA A 34 -7.84 5.87 -0.25
CA ALA A 34 -8.50 4.69 0.33
C ALA A 34 -9.68 5.07 1.21
N LYS A 35 -9.62 6.25 1.85
CA LYS A 35 -10.67 6.76 2.73
C LYS A 35 -11.75 7.53 1.98
N GLY A 36 -11.65 7.62 0.66
CA GLY A 36 -12.59 8.40 -0.14
C GLY A 36 -12.46 9.91 0.03
N ARG A 37 -11.33 10.38 0.57
CA ARG A 37 -11.06 11.79 0.83
C ARG A 37 -10.11 12.41 -0.20
N ALA A 38 -9.84 11.71 -1.30
CA ALA A 38 -8.94 12.23 -2.32
C ALA A 38 -9.52 13.47 -2.96
N GLY A 39 -8.78 14.57 -2.86
CA GLY A 39 -9.10 15.82 -3.52
C GLY A 39 -8.11 16.10 -4.63
N THR A 40 -8.34 17.18 -5.38
CA THR A 40 -7.40 17.62 -6.41
C THR A 40 -6.03 17.86 -5.78
N GLY A 41 -5.01 17.22 -6.32
CA GLY A 41 -3.64 17.36 -5.83
C GLY A 41 -3.26 16.41 -4.72
N SER A 42 -4.15 15.51 -4.29
CA SER A 42 -3.82 14.49 -3.30
C SER A 42 -2.91 13.42 -3.90
N ASP A 43 -1.94 12.95 -3.13
CA ASP A 43 -1.07 11.85 -3.56
C ASP A 43 -1.84 10.53 -3.51
N VAL A 44 -1.44 9.62 -4.39
CA VAL A 44 -1.90 8.23 -4.33
C VAL A 44 -0.87 7.45 -3.53
N ASP A 45 -1.30 6.87 -2.41
CA ASP A 45 -0.43 6.10 -1.53
C ASP A 45 -0.69 4.62 -1.72
N LEU A 46 0.33 3.91 -2.21
CA LEU A 46 0.27 2.48 -2.44
C LEU A 46 1.33 1.77 -1.62
N ALA A 47 0.94 0.68 -0.99
CA ALA A 47 1.85 -0.22 -0.29
C ALA A 47 1.98 -1.50 -1.10
N VAL A 48 3.22 -1.96 -1.25
CA VAL A 48 3.52 -3.16 -2.02
C VAL A 48 4.34 -4.13 -1.18
N ARG A 49 4.14 -5.42 -1.41
CA ARG A 49 5.04 -6.46 -0.91
C ARG A 49 5.34 -7.37 -2.07
N CYS A 50 6.62 -7.61 -2.30
CA CYS A 50 7.09 -8.52 -3.35
C CYS A 50 7.77 -9.72 -2.73
N GLU A 51 7.86 -10.79 -3.49
CA GLU A 51 8.73 -11.91 -3.13
C GLU A 51 10.17 -11.40 -3.18
N GLY A 52 10.85 -11.44 -2.04
CA GLY A 52 12.18 -10.84 -1.92
C GLY A 52 12.13 -9.32 -1.85
N ALA A 53 13.21 -8.67 -2.25
CA ALA A 53 13.31 -7.23 -2.25
C ALA A 53 12.47 -6.62 -3.38
N ALA A 54 11.73 -5.56 -3.06
CA ALA A 54 10.96 -4.84 -4.07
C ALA A 54 11.85 -3.87 -4.83
N ASP A 55 11.73 -3.86 -6.15
CA ASP A 55 12.33 -2.81 -6.97
C ASP A 55 11.33 -1.66 -7.09
N VAL A 56 11.47 -0.69 -6.18
CA VAL A 56 10.53 0.43 -6.07
C VAL A 56 10.54 1.28 -7.33
N ASP A 57 11.71 1.49 -7.94
CA ASP A 57 11.81 2.29 -9.16
C ASP A 57 11.08 1.63 -10.32
N ALA A 58 11.27 0.32 -10.49
CA ALA A 58 10.57 -0.43 -11.55
C ALA A 58 9.06 -0.41 -11.33
N LEU A 59 8.63 -0.57 -10.06
CA LEU A 59 7.21 -0.49 -9.72
C LEU A 59 6.64 0.89 -10.01
N TYR A 60 7.36 1.94 -9.66
CA TYR A 60 6.92 3.31 -9.95
C TYR A 60 6.74 3.53 -11.45
N LEU A 61 7.70 3.08 -12.25
CA LEU A 61 7.64 3.21 -13.70
C LEU A 61 6.49 2.41 -14.33
N ALA A 62 6.09 1.31 -13.69
CA ALA A 62 4.95 0.52 -14.15
C ALA A 62 3.61 1.13 -13.73
N ILE A 63 3.55 1.69 -12.52
CA ILE A 63 2.29 2.15 -11.93
C ILE A 63 1.93 3.57 -12.37
N ALA A 64 2.89 4.50 -12.34
CA ALA A 64 2.61 5.92 -12.59
C ALA A 64 1.93 6.17 -13.94
N PRO A 65 2.36 5.55 -15.06
CA PRO A 65 1.66 5.75 -16.33
C PRO A 65 0.22 5.23 -16.33
N ARG A 66 -0.03 4.13 -15.62
CA ARG A 66 -1.38 3.57 -15.53
C ARG A 66 -2.34 4.49 -14.78
N LEU A 67 -1.82 5.20 -13.78
CA LEU A 67 -2.63 6.13 -12.99
C LEU A 67 -2.64 7.54 -13.57
N ALA A 68 -1.78 7.81 -14.55
CA ALA A 68 -1.63 9.13 -15.17
C ALA A 68 -1.37 10.22 -14.13
N THR A 69 -0.55 9.91 -13.13
CA THR A 69 -0.17 10.86 -12.09
C THR A 69 1.31 10.71 -11.75
N ASP A 70 1.94 11.82 -11.40
CA ASP A 70 3.29 11.86 -10.85
C ASP A 70 3.28 11.96 -9.32
N ARG A 71 2.08 12.04 -8.73
CA ARG A 71 1.89 12.13 -7.28
C ARG A 71 1.60 10.76 -6.70
N LEU A 72 2.59 9.90 -6.78
CA LEU A 72 2.50 8.52 -6.35
C LEU A 72 3.56 8.26 -5.28
N ASP A 73 3.10 7.80 -4.11
CA ASP A 73 3.98 7.31 -3.05
C ASP A 73 3.89 5.79 -2.98
N LEU A 74 5.05 5.15 -3.06
CA LEU A 74 5.15 3.70 -2.93
C LEU A 74 5.87 3.35 -1.63
N VAL A 75 5.25 2.47 -0.86
CA VAL A 75 5.82 1.95 0.39
C VAL A 75 6.09 0.46 0.23
N ASP A 76 7.31 0.04 0.53
CA ASP A 76 7.67 -1.37 0.58
C ASP A 76 7.32 -1.91 1.97
N LEU A 77 6.32 -2.78 2.04
CA LEU A 77 5.83 -3.31 3.32
C LEU A 77 6.88 -4.16 4.06
N ARG A 78 7.86 -4.72 3.35
CA ARG A 78 8.93 -5.47 4.02
C ARG A 78 9.88 -4.56 4.79
N ARG A 79 9.93 -3.28 4.43
CA ARG A 79 10.81 -2.29 5.04
C ARG A 79 10.05 -1.28 5.90
N ALA A 80 8.73 -1.33 5.92
CA ALA A 80 7.91 -0.39 6.69
C ALA A 80 8.07 -0.63 8.20
N GLY A 81 8.19 0.46 8.94
CA GLY A 81 8.19 0.38 10.40
C GLY A 81 6.82 0.02 10.96
N PRO A 82 6.74 -0.28 12.28
CA PRO A 82 5.48 -0.76 12.89
C PRO A 82 4.30 0.20 12.74
N LEU A 83 4.55 1.50 12.86
CA LEU A 83 3.46 2.49 12.79
C LEU A 83 2.87 2.57 11.39
N LEU A 84 3.74 2.64 10.36
CA LEU A 84 3.27 2.71 8.98
C LEU A 84 2.58 1.42 8.55
N ALA A 85 3.17 0.27 8.92
CA ALA A 85 2.55 -1.03 8.62
C ALA A 85 1.17 -1.14 9.28
N PHE A 86 1.03 -0.66 10.52
CA PHE A 86 -0.25 -0.66 11.20
C PHE A 86 -1.27 0.24 10.51
N GLU A 87 -0.84 1.41 10.04
CA GLU A 87 -1.73 2.31 9.30
C GLU A 87 -2.24 1.67 8.02
N VAL A 88 -1.35 1.04 7.25
CA VAL A 88 -1.73 0.31 6.04
C VAL A 88 -2.71 -0.83 6.36
N ALA A 89 -2.44 -1.57 7.43
CA ALA A 89 -3.32 -2.68 7.85
C ALA A 89 -4.69 -2.19 8.26
N ARG A 90 -4.77 -1.07 8.98
CA ARG A 90 -6.01 -0.55 9.53
C ARG A 90 -6.87 0.17 8.49
N THR A 91 -6.25 0.94 7.63
CA THR A 91 -6.97 1.84 6.70
C THR A 91 -6.85 1.43 5.24
N GLY A 92 -6.00 0.46 4.94
CA GLY A 92 -5.72 0.07 3.57
C GLY A 92 -6.87 -0.69 2.91
N LYS A 93 -7.00 -0.46 1.61
CA LYS A 93 -7.93 -1.19 0.75
C LYS A 93 -7.12 -2.12 -0.12
N LEU A 94 -7.40 -3.42 0.00
CA LEU A 94 -6.70 -4.43 -0.79
C LEU A 94 -7.05 -4.30 -2.27
N LEU A 95 -6.02 -4.17 -3.11
CA LEU A 95 -6.18 -4.18 -4.56
C LEU A 95 -5.80 -5.54 -5.15
N PHE A 96 -4.79 -6.20 -4.58
CA PHE A 96 -4.33 -7.49 -5.06
C PHE A 96 -3.62 -8.24 -3.94
N GLU A 97 -3.92 -9.53 -3.82
CA GLU A 97 -3.12 -10.49 -3.04
C GLU A 97 -2.89 -11.73 -3.91
N ARG A 98 -1.65 -12.21 -3.93
CA ARG A 98 -1.33 -13.38 -4.75
C ARG A 98 -1.93 -14.64 -4.17
N ARG A 99 -1.87 -14.79 -2.84
CA ARG A 99 -2.48 -15.92 -2.14
C ARG A 99 -3.66 -15.41 -1.33
N PRO A 100 -4.85 -16.02 -1.48
CA PRO A 100 -5.99 -15.62 -0.65
C PRO A 100 -5.64 -15.72 0.83
N GLY A 101 -5.90 -14.63 1.57
CA GLY A 101 -5.63 -14.57 2.99
C GLY A 101 -4.30 -13.89 3.36
N ASP A 102 -3.43 -13.62 2.41
CA ASP A 102 -2.15 -12.96 2.68
C ASP A 102 -2.34 -11.58 3.32
N PHE A 103 -3.30 -10.82 2.85
CA PHE A 103 -3.56 -9.50 3.41
C PHE A 103 -4.06 -9.59 4.84
N ARG A 104 -4.96 -10.53 5.13
CA ARG A 104 -5.46 -10.75 6.49
C ARG A 104 -4.32 -11.14 7.43
N GLU A 105 -3.41 -11.99 6.97
CA GLU A 105 -2.24 -12.36 7.76
C GLU A 105 -1.35 -11.16 8.01
N PHE A 106 -1.12 -10.34 6.99
CA PHE A 106 -0.38 -9.08 7.14
C PHE A 106 -1.03 -8.18 8.20
N GLN A 107 -2.35 -8.03 8.14
CA GLN A 107 -3.09 -7.21 9.11
C GLN A 107 -2.88 -7.70 10.54
N SER A 108 -2.93 -9.00 10.76
CA SER A 108 -2.72 -9.59 12.07
C SER A 108 -1.31 -9.34 12.59
N LEU A 109 -0.31 -9.54 11.74
CA LEU A 109 1.09 -9.33 12.13
C LEU A 109 1.38 -7.86 12.41
N ALA A 110 0.87 -6.96 11.58
CA ALA A 110 1.07 -5.53 11.76
C ALA A 110 0.43 -5.03 13.05
N SER A 111 -0.75 -5.53 13.40
CA SER A 111 -1.44 -5.17 14.63
C SER A 111 -0.66 -5.64 15.86
N ARG A 112 -0.12 -6.86 15.82
CA ARG A 112 0.69 -7.38 16.93
C ARG A 112 1.98 -6.58 17.11
N ARG A 113 2.68 -6.27 16.00
CA ARG A 113 3.89 -5.45 16.06
C ARG A 113 3.62 -4.08 16.67
N TYR A 114 2.52 -3.47 16.30
CA TYR A 114 2.14 -2.16 16.82
C TYR A 114 1.83 -2.24 18.33
N CYS A 115 1.09 -3.24 18.75
CA CYS A 115 0.77 -3.43 20.17
C CYS A 115 2.04 -3.66 21.01
N ASP A 116 2.98 -4.46 20.50
CA ASP A 116 4.26 -4.70 21.17
C ASP A 116 5.05 -3.40 21.32
N THR A 117 5.08 -2.58 20.27
CA THR A 117 5.77 -1.28 20.30
C THR A 117 5.14 -0.34 21.32
N GLU A 118 3.81 -0.28 21.40
CA GLU A 118 3.12 0.54 22.38
C GLU A 118 3.40 0.09 23.81
N THR A 119 3.44 -1.21 24.05
CA THR A 119 3.77 -1.77 25.35
C THR A 119 5.18 -1.37 25.78
N LEU A 120 6.16 -1.45 24.87
CA LEU A 120 7.53 -1.03 25.15
C LEU A 120 7.61 0.47 25.46
N ARG A 121 6.89 1.31 24.73
CA ARG A 121 6.85 2.74 25.01
C ARG A 121 6.31 3.04 26.39
N ARG A 122 5.23 2.35 26.79
CA ARG A 122 4.62 2.53 28.10
C ARG A 122 5.56 2.13 29.22
N SER A 123 6.30 1.04 29.06
CA SER A 123 7.21 0.57 30.09
C SER A 123 8.46 1.43 30.24
N GLN A 124 8.76 2.30 29.27
CA GLN A 124 9.90 3.22 29.31
C GLN A 124 9.55 4.61 29.87
N ARG A 125 8.31 4.85 30.20
CA ARG A 125 7.88 6.13 30.77
C ARG A 125 8.08 6.21 32.27
#